data_5d01486bf8aadbe77e27fb0b06689e8d
#
_entry.id   5d01486bf8aadbe77e27fb0b06689e8d
#
_cell.length_a   1.000
_cell.length_b   1.000
_cell.length_c   1.000
_cell.angle_alpha   90.00
_cell.angle_beta   90.00
_cell.angle_gamma   90.00
#
_symmetry.space_group_name_H-M   'P 1'
#
loop_
_entity.id
_entity.type
_entity.pdbx_description
1 polymer ?
#
loop_
_entity_poly.entity_id
_entity_poly.type
_entity_poly.pdbx_seq_one_letter_code
_entity_poly.pdbx_strand_id
1 'polypeptide(L)'
;MSALPDAAAWRGAAARFGGLFEPLDAGARVGLIPRANPASMLLWEVGAQGVAARVAPFPGFASCGVDMLLSADPESMDRILDAVGGDLFAALRADIRQGGVVCYMLRRRCDLEARGFEDLLEALGFAFMGACR
;
A
#
# COMPACT_ATOMS: atom_id res chain seq x y z
N MET A 1 -0.70 20.67 6.05
CA MET A 1 0.25 19.58 6.37
C MET A 1 -0.49 18.26 6.30
N SER A 2 -0.03 17.37 5.43
CA SER A 2 -0.71 16.09 5.24
C SER A 2 -0.26 15.10 6.29
N ALA A 3 -1.17 14.64 7.12
CA ALA A 3 -0.90 13.63 8.13
C ALA A 3 -1.18 12.25 7.54
N LEU A 4 -0.37 11.27 7.92
CA LEU A 4 -0.67 9.88 7.61
C LEU A 4 -1.91 9.43 8.39
N PRO A 5 -2.67 8.45 7.89
CA PRO A 5 -3.72 7.81 8.68
C PRO A 5 -3.16 7.20 9.96
N ASP A 6 -4.00 7.09 10.96
CA ASP A 6 -3.64 6.40 12.20
C ASP A 6 -3.37 4.91 11.90
N ALA A 7 -2.34 4.36 12.56
CA ALA A 7 -1.96 2.96 12.34
C ALA A 7 -3.10 1.99 12.66
N ALA A 8 -3.90 2.25 13.69
CA ALA A 8 -5.05 1.41 14.01
C ALA A 8 -6.10 1.44 12.91
N ALA A 9 -6.37 2.62 12.33
CA ALA A 9 -7.30 2.75 11.20
C ALA A 9 -6.76 2.06 9.95
N TRP A 10 -5.46 2.15 9.72
CA TRP A 10 -4.78 1.51 8.59
C TRP A 10 -4.85 -0.01 8.70
N ARG A 11 -4.62 -0.54 9.89
CA ARG A 11 -4.79 -1.96 10.17
C ARG A 11 -6.24 -2.40 9.97
N GLY A 12 -7.19 -1.61 10.44
CA GLY A 12 -8.62 -1.88 10.27
C GLY A 12 -9.03 -1.94 8.80
N ALA A 13 -8.45 -1.10 7.95
CA ALA A 13 -8.69 -1.14 6.51
C ALA A 13 -8.22 -2.47 5.92
N ALA A 14 -7.03 -2.95 6.28
CA ALA A 14 -6.55 -4.25 5.82
C ALA A 14 -7.47 -5.38 6.30
N ALA A 15 -7.95 -5.31 7.52
CA ALA A 15 -8.86 -6.33 8.05
C ALA A 15 -10.19 -6.37 7.30
N ARG A 16 -10.74 -5.20 6.91
CA ARG A 16 -11.98 -5.14 6.12
C ARG A 16 -11.81 -5.73 4.72
N PHE A 17 -10.63 -5.60 4.15
CA PHE A 17 -10.30 -6.12 2.83
C PHE A 17 -9.39 -7.33 2.92
N GLY A 18 -9.64 -8.18 3.92
CA GLY A 18 -8.78 -9.33 4.24
C GLY A 18 -8.54 -10.26 3.08
N GLY A 19 -9.50 -10.41 2.16
CA GLY A 19 -9.32 -11.23 0.96
C GLY A 19 -8.19 -10.77 0.04
N LEU A 20 -7.86 -9.47 0.07
CA LEU A 20 -6.74 -8.94 -0.72
C LEU A 20 -5.38 -9.26 -0.10
N PHE A 21 -5.34 -9.42 1.21
CA PHE A 21 -4.10 -9.66 1.95
C PHE A 21 -3.86 -11.14 2.23
N GLU A 22 -4.91 -11.95 2.23
CA GLU A 22 -4.82 -13.37 2.52
C GLU A 22 -3.81 -14.12 1.64
N PRO A 23 -3.73 -13.86 0.31
CA PRO A 23 -2.76 -14.54 -0.54
C PRO A 23 -1.31 -14.11 -0.30
N LEU A 24 -1.07 -13.01 0.41
CA LEU A 24 0.28 -12.47 0.58
C LEU A 24 1.11 -13.34 1.51
N ASP A 25 2.38 -13.53 1.14
CA ASP A 25 3.33 -14.26 1.98
C ASP A 25 3.60 -13.50 3.29
N ALA A 26 3.88 -14.24 4.34
CA ALA A 26 4.35 -13.66 5.58
C ALA A 26 5.64 -12.87 5.31
N GLY A 27 5.72 -11.66 5.88
CA GLY A 27 6.81 -10.74 5.63
C GLY A 27 6.58 -9.76 4.49
N ALA A 28 5.48 -9.92 3.72
CA ALA A 28 5.13 -8.94 2.69
C ALA A 28 4.83 -7.58 3.34
N ARG A 29 5.31 -6.50 2.72
CA ARG A 29 5.18 -5.15 3.25
C ARG A 29 4.72 -4.18 2.17
N VAL A 30 3.76 -3.34 2.54
CA VAL A 30 3.28 -2.23 1.71
C VAL A 30 3.42 -0.96 2.52
N GLY A 31 4.05 0.06 1.93
CA GLY A 31 4.24 1.35 2.58
C GLY A 31 3.42 2.47 1.95
N LEU A 32 3.11 3.47 2.75
CA LEU A 32 2.48 4.72 2.31
C LEU A 32 3.29 5.89 2.83
N ILE A 33 3.68 6.79 1.93
CA ILE A 33 4.39 8.02 2.32
C ILE A 33 3.66 9.24 1.77
N PRO A 34 3.74 10.39 2.49
CA PRO A 34 3.34 11.67 1.91
C PRO A 34 4.42 12.14 0.94
N ARG A 35 4.03 12.44 -0.31
CA ARG A 35 4.98 12.81 -1.36
C ARG A 35 5.74 14.08 -1.01
N ALA A 36 5.05 15.05 -0.42
CA ALA A 36 5.62 16.37 -0.13
C ALA A 36 6.66 16.33 1.00
N ASN A 37 6.51 15.40 1.95
CA ASN A 37 7.42 15.28 3.09
C ASN A 37 7.53 13.81 3.52
N PRO A 38 8.34 13.01 2.82
CA PRO A 38 8.41 11.57 3.03
C PRO A 38 9.34 11.19 4.20
N ALA A 39 9.14 11.79 5.37
CA ALA A 39 9.95 11.50 6.55
C ALA A 39 9.52 10.23 7.26
N SER A 40 8.23 9.90 7.20
CA SER A 40 7.65 8.73 7.87
C SER A 40 6.84 7.91 6.90
N MET A 41 6.80 6.61 7.15
CA MET A 41 6.11 5.64 6.30
C MET A 41 5.12 4.86 7.16
N LEU A 42 3.89 4.76 6.67
CA LEU A 42 2.87 3.93 7.29
C LEU A 42 2.90 2.56 6.60
N LEU A 43 3.07 1.50 7.38
CA LEU A 43 3.25 0.15 6.85
C LEU A 43 2.05 -0.73 7.10
N TRP A 44 1.72 -1.57 6.12
CA TRP A 44 1.08 -2.86 6.34
C TRP A 44 2.17 -3.92 6.26
N GLU A 45 2.21 -4.80 7.26
CA GLU A 45 3.15 -5.91 7.30
C GLU A 45 2.37 -7.20 7.55
N VAL A 46 2.51 -8.15 6.64
CA VAL A 46 1.80 -9.43 6.74
C VAL A 46 2.56 -10.36 7.68
N GLY A 47 1.88 -10.84 8.69
CA GLY A 47 2.42 -11.81 9.64
C GLY A 47 1.63 -13.09 9.64
N ALA A 48 2.03 -14.03 10.51
CA ALA A 48 1.38 -15.33 10.63
C ALA A 48 -0.08 -15.22 11.10
N GLN A 49 -0.43 -14.14 11.79
CA GLN A 49 -1.77 -13.94 12.38
C GLN A 49 -2.55 -12.79 11.73
N GLY A 50 -2.13 -12.35 10.56
CA GLY A 50 -2.81 -11.28 9.85
C GLY A 50 -1.90 -10.10 9.57
N VAL A 51 -2.50 -8.95 9.27
CA VAL A 51 -1.79 -7.74 8.86
C VAL A 51 -1.64 -6.81 10.06
N ALA A 52 -0.39 -6.46 10.36
CA ALA A 52 -0.07 -5.43 11.34
C ALA A 52 0.14 -4.08 10.62
N ALA A 53 -0.09 -2.99 11.33
CA ALA A 53 0.19 -1.65 10.82
C ALA A 53 1.04 -0.90 11.82
N ARG A 54 2.01 -0.15 11.32
CA ARG A 54 2.87 0.70 12.15
C ARG A 54 3.48 1.81 11.33
N VAL A 55 3.90 2.87 12.02
CA VAL A 55 4.65 3.96 11.42
C VAL A 55 6.14 3.71 11.65
N ALA A 56 6.93 3.90 10.61
CA ALA A 56 8.38 3.75 10.67
C ALA A 56 9.04 4.91 9.93
N PRO A 57 10.31 5.23 10.23
CA PRO A 57 11.04 6.21 9.43
C PRO A 57 11.16 5.73 7.99
N PHE A 58 11.12 6.67 7.04
CA PHE A 58 11.33 6.35 5.63
C PHE A 58 12.77 6.69 5.26
N PRO A 59 13.65 5.69 5.09
CA PRO A 59 15.07 5.92 4.81
C PRO A 59 15.39 6.13 3.33
N GLY A 60 14.38 6.21 2.47
CA GLY A 60 14.52 6.29 1.03
C GLY A 60 14.14 5.00 0.33
N PHE A 61 13.97 5.07 -0.99
CA PHE A 61 13.46 3.95 -1.78
C PHE A 61 14.38 2.73 -1.74
N ALA A 62 15.70 2.95 -1.73
CA ALA A 62 16.66 1.85 -1.76
C ALA A 62 16.72 1.06 -0.45
N SER A 63 16.31 1.65 0.66
CA SER A 63 16.51 1.09 2.00
C SER A 63 15.24 0.86 2.79
N CYS A 64 14.05 1.16 2.22
CA CYS A 64 12.81 1.11 2.98
C CYS A 64 12.31 -0.32 3.26
N GLY A 65 12.78 -1.30 2.52
CA GLY A 65 12.49 -2.71 2.79
C GLY A 65 11.07 -3.15 2.52
N VAL A 66 10.29 -2.35 1.77
CA VAL A 66 8.92 -2.74 1.40
C VAL A 66 8.90 -3.32 -0.01
N ASP A 67 7.89 -4.11 -0.29
CA ASP A 67 7.69 -4.70 -1.62
C ASP A 67 7.02 -3.71 -2.56
N MET A 68 6.13 -2.90 -2.02
CA MET A 68 5.35 -1.90 -2.74
C MET A 68 5.24 -0.63 -1.91
N LEU A 69 5.37 0.53 -2.57
CA LEU A 69 5.29 1.82 -1.87
C LEU A 69 4.31 2.74 -2.59
N LEU A 70 3.36 3.26 -1.84
CA LEU A 70 2.40 4.26 -2.32
C LEU A 70 2.86 5.64 -1.88
N SER A 71 3.02 6.56 -2.84
CA SER A 71 3.39 7.95 -2.58
C SER A 71 2.22 8.84 -2.96
N ALA A 72 1.65 9.52 -1.98
CA ALA A 72 0.44 10.32 -2.15
C ALA A 72 0.73 11.81 -2.07
N ASP A 73 0.16 12.60 -3.01
CA ASP A 73 0.20 14.06 -2.88
C ASP A 73 -0.75 14.52 -1.75
N PRO A 74 -0.70 15.80 -1.34
CA PRO A 74 -1.51 16.25 -0.20
C PRO A 74 -3.03 16.05 -0.39
N GLU A 75 -3.54 16.29 -1.60
CA GLU A 75 -4.98 16.13 -1.86
C GLU A 75 -5.38 14.66 -1.81
N SER A 76 -4.55 13.79 -2.39
CA SER A 76 -4.80 12.35 -2.33
C SER A 76 -4.69 11.83 -0.90
N MET A 77 -3.76 12.35 -0.11
CA MET A 77 -3.64 11.97 1.30
C MET A 77 -4.91 12.32 2.07
N ASP A 78 -5.51 13.48 1.80
CA ASP A 78 -6.79 13.86 2.42
C ASP A 78 -7.90 12.88 2.04
N ARG A 79 -7.98 12.48 0.79
CA ARG A 79 -8.96 11.48 0.35
C ARG A 79 -8.71 10.11 0.97
N ILE A 80 -7.45 9.73 1.15
CA ILE A 80 -7.09 8.49 1.85
C ILE A 80 -7.57 8.54 3.30
N LEU A 81 -7.35 9.66 3.98
CA LEU A 81 -7.81 9.85 5.36
C LEU A 81 -9.33 9.71 5.46
N ASP A 82 -10.07 10.28 4.51
CA ASP A 82 -11.53 10.18 4.48
C ASP A 82 -12.01 8.76 4.18
N ALA A 83 -11.27 8.02 3.35
CA ALA A 83 -11.68 6.70 2.87
C ALA A 83 -11.19 5.54 3.75
N VAL A 84 -10.27 5.78 4.68
CA VAL A 84 -9.62 4.72 5.45
C VAL A 84 -10.61 3.90 6.28
N GLY A 85 -11.72 4.50 6.69
CA GLY A 85 -12.80 3.81 7.39
C GLY A 85 -13.86 3.21 6.48
N GLY A 86 -13.71 3.33 5.17
CA GLY A 86 -14.70 2.87 4.18
C GLY A 86 -14.02 2.15 3.01
N ASP A 87 -14.24 2.66 1.80
CA ASP A 87 -13.71 2.04 0.58
C ASP A 87 -12.36 2.65 0.19
N LEU A 88 -11.34 2.30 0.97
CA LEU A 88 -9.97 2.80 0.78
C LEU A 88 -9.43 2.42 -0.61
N PHE A 89 -9.66 1.19 -1.06
CA PHE A 89 -9.08 0.72 -2.32
C PHE A 89 -9.70 1.38 -3.54
N ALA A 90 -10.98 1.74 -3.49
CA ALA A 90 -11.59 2.54 -4.55
C ALA A 90 -10.95 3.93 -4.63
N ALA A 91 -10.71 4.56 -3.49
CA ALA A 91 -10.05 5.86 -3.44
C ALA A 91 -8.61 5.79 -3.96
N LEU A 92 -7.85 4.78 -3.51
CA LEU A 92 -6.47 4.58 -3.99
C LEU A 92 -6.42 4.36 -5.50
N ARG A 93 -7.31 3.50 -6.01
CA ARG A 93 -7.37 3.22 -7.45
C ARG A 93 -7.66 4.48 -8.26
N ALA A 94 -8.62 5.28 -7.82
CA ALA A 94 -8.96 6.53 -8.50
C ALA A 94 -7.78 7.52 -8.49
N ASP A 95 -7.11 7.66 -7.37
CA ASP A 95 -5.98 8.59 -7.26
C ASP A 95 -4.72 8.09 -8.00
N ILE A 96 -4.52 6.77 -8.06
CA ILE A 96 -3.45 6.20 -8.90
C ILE A 96 -3.72 6.53 -10.37
N ARG A 97 -4.96 6.37 -10.82
CA ARG A 97 -5.33 6.68 -12.21
C ARG A 97 -5.10 8.15 -12.55
N GLN A 98 -5.34 9.05 -11.60
CA GLN A 98 -5.19 10.48 -11.80
C GLN A 98 -3.78 10.99 -11.53
N GLY A 99 -2.90 10.15 -11.03
CA GLY A 99 -1.51 10.52 -10.75
C GLY A 99 -1.27 11.14 -9.37
N GLY A 100 -2.30 11.28 -8.54
CA GLY A 100 -2.16 11.78 -7.17
C GLY A 100 -1.50 10.80 -6.22
N VAL A 101 -1.63 9.51 -6.53
CA VAL A 101 -0.90 8.43 -5.85
C VAL A 101 -0.05 7.72 -6.89
N VAL A 102 1.24 7.60 -6.63
CA VAL A 102 2.15 6.79 -7.44
C VAL A 102 2.48 5.52 -6.68
N CYS A 103 2.32 4.39 -7.35
CA CYS A 103 2.65 3.09 -6.79
C CYS A 103 4.02 2.66 -7.31
N TYR A 104 5.00 2.59 -6.42
CA TYR A 104 6.33 2.09 -6.75
C TYR A 104 6.39 0.61 -6.42
N MET A 105 6.62 -0.21 -7.44
CA MET A 105 6.86 -1.63 -7.26
C MET A 105 8.35 -1.82 -7.05
N LEU A 106 8.77 -2.10 -5.83
CA LEU A 106 10.18 -2.18 -5.44
C LEU A 106 10.75 -3.58 -5.60
N ARG A 107 9.92 -4.52 -6.03
CA ARG A 107 10.30 -5.85 -6.49
C ARG A 107 9.88 -5.99 -7.94
N ARG A 108 10.50 -6.93 -8.66
CA ARG A 108 10.04 -7.24 -10.03
C ARG A 108 8.61 -7.74 -9.99
N ARG A 109 7.87 -7.50 -11.06
CA ARG A 109 6.45 -7.90 -11.14
C ARG A 109 6.27 -9.39 -10.86
N CYS A 110 7.17 -10.22 -11.40
CA CYS A 110 7.12 -11.65 -11.17
C CYS A 110 7.34 -12.04 -9.70
N ASP A 111 8.21 -11.32 -9.02
CA ASP A 111 8.46 -11.56 -7.59
C ASP A 111 7.24 -11.18 -6.76
N LEU A 112 6.59 -10.06 -7.09
CA LEU A 112 5.35 -9.65 -6.41
C LEU A 112 4.25 -10.69 -6.61
N GLU A 113 4.10 -11.17 -7.83
CA GLU A 113 3.11 -12.20 -8.15
C GLU A 113 3.39 -13.48 -7.36
N ALA A 114 4.65 -13.92 -7.32
CA ALA A 114 5.05 -15.11 -6.57
C ALA A 114 4.79 -14.96 -5.07
N ARG A 115 4.80 -13.73 -4.54
CA ARG A 115 4.50 -13.45 -3.15
C ARG A 115 3.02 -13.20 -2.87
N GLY A 116 2.15 -13.37 -3.86
CA GLY A 116 0.71 -13.29 -3.70
C GLY A 116 0.09 -11.91 -3.86
N PHE A 117 0.77 -10.97 -4.53
CA PHE A 117 0.30 -9.59 -4.69
C PHE A 117 -0.74 -9.39 -5.79
N GLU A 118 -1.12 -10.43 -6.53
CA GLU A 118 -1.98 -10.29 -7.70
C GLU A 118 -3.31 -9.61 -7.39
N ASP A 119 -4.02 -10.09 -6.36
CA ASP A 119 -5.34 -9.54 -6.00
C ASP A 119 -5.23 -8.10 -5.51
N LEU A 120 -4.21 -7.80 -4.72
CA LEU A 120 -3.97 -6.45 -4.22
C LEU A 120 -3.67 -5.49 -5.37
N LEU A 121 -2.83 -5.90 -6.32
CA LEU A 121 -2.50 -5.08 -7.49
C LEU A 121 -3.73 -4.83 -8.35
N GLU A 122 -4.58 -5.84 -8.57
CA GLU A 122 -5.83 -5.67 -9.31
C GLU A 122 -6.76 -4.68 -8.62
N ALA A 123 -6.87 -4.75 -7.30
CA ALA A 123 -7.70 -3.82 -6.54
C ALA A 123 -7.20 -2.37 -6.67
N LEU A 124 -5.91 -2.19 -6.89
CA LEU A 124 -5.31 -0.87 -7.12
C LEU A 124 -5.38 -0.43 -8.59
N GLY A 125 -5.93 -1.26 -9.47
CA GLY A 125 -6.14 -0.93 -10.88
C GLY A 125 -5.04 -1.40 -11.82
N PHE A 126 -4.10 -2.23 -11.36
CA PHE A 126 -3.04 -2.76 -12.20
C PHE A 126 -3.46 -4.09 -12.81
N ALA A 127 -3.73 -4.08 -14.11
CA ALA A 127 -4.10 -5.29 -14.81
C ALA A 127 -2.96 -6.30 -14.78
N PHE A 128 -3.31 -7.55 -14.50
CA PHE A 128 -2.35 -8.64 -14.56
C PHE A 128 -2.28 -9.16 -16.00
N MET A 129 -1.10 -9.11 -16.58
CA MET A 129 -0.89 -9.44 -18.00
C MET A 129 -0.26 -10.81 -18.22
N GLY A 130 -0.11 -11.61 -17.19
CA GLY A 130 0.48 -12.94 -17.32
C GLY A 130 1.94 -12.92 -17.78
N ALA A 131 2.66 -11.86 -17.46
CA ALA A 131 4.01 -11.65 -17.95
C ALA A 131 5.07 -12.55 -17.30
N CYS A 132 4.69 -13.30 -16.27
CA CYS A 132 5.61 -14.06 -15.43
C CYS A 132 5.48 -15.57 -15.68
N ARG A 133 5.81 -15.98 -16.86
CA ARG A 133 5.76 -17.40 -17.22
C ARG A 133 7.13 -17.96 -17.49
#